data_858451a11356a25037b3523f4683a83b
#
_entry.id   858451a11356a25037b3523f4683a83b
#
_cell.length_a   1.000
_cell.length_b   1.000
_cell.length_c   1.000
_cell.angle_alpha   90.00
_cell.angle_beta   90.00
_cell.angle_gamma   90.00
#
_symmetry.space_group_name_H-M   'P 1'
#
loop_
_entity.id
_entity.type
_entity.pdbx_description
1 polymer ?
#
loop_
_entity_poly.entity_id
_entity_poly.type
_entity_poly.pdbx_seq_one_letter_code
_entity_poly.pdbx_strand_id
1 'polypeptide(L)'
;MIKTVSKALIKNRAGAYLLLYRGDSHPNFPGHLDFPGGEVESNESCKATTAREIWEETGIHVQLNSLEELFAKQHKNVKHILFEANIDKIDIPVKLSWEHKNYCWMMREELLNTAVPNNADPYYVDVIDYLGA
;
A
#
# COMPACT_ATOMS: atom_id res chain seq x y z
N MET A 1 23.25 -4.94 -0.86
CA MET A 1 22.39 -3.75 -0.85
C MET A 1 20.96 -4.15 -0.50
N ILE A 2 20.32 -3.41 0.40
CA ILE A 2 18.95 -3.71 0.82
C ILE A 2 18.00 -2.82 0.05
N LYS A 3 17.03 -3.45 -0.61
CA LYS A 3 15.92 -2.77 -1.25
C LYS A 3 14.84 -2.51 -0.21
N THR A 4 14.36 -1.28 -0.11
CA THR A 4 13.29 -0.91 0.83
C THR A 4 12.02 -0.60 0.05
N VAL A 5 10.92 -1.25 0.43
CA VAL A 5 9.59 -1.00 -0.13
C VAL A 5 8.74 -0.40 0.98
N SER A 6 8.17 0.77 0.71
CA SER A 6 7.42 1.54 1.70
C SER A 6 6.04 1.88 1.15
N LYS A 7 5.00 1.38 1.81
CA LYS A 7 3.61 1.55 1.37
C LYS A 7 2.73 1.95 2.55
N ALA A 8 1.46 2.20 2.29
CA ALA A 8 0.55 2.63 3.32
C ALA A 8 -0.81 1.95 3.25
N LEU A 9 -1.38 1.73 4.42
CA LEU A 9 -2.80 1.51 4.59
C LEU A 9 -3.47 2.88 4.67
N ILE A 10 -4.17 3.27 3.61
CA ILE A 10 -4.94 4.51 3.60
C ILE A 10 -6.33 4.18 4.12
N LYS A 11 -6.67 4.72 5.27
CA LYS A 11 -7.91 4.43 5.96
C LYS A 11 -8.85 5.62 5.85
N ASN A 12 -10.04 5.41 5.32
CA ASN A 12 -11.03 6.47 5.21
C ASN A 12 -11.79 6.66 6.53
N ARG A 13 -12.70 7.64 6.55
CA ARG A 13 -13.48 7.97 7.76
C ARG A 13 -14.38 6.83 8.22
N ALA A 14 -14.79 5.94 7.31
CA ALA A 14 -15.61 4.77 7.65
C ALA A 14 -14.76 3.61 8.21
N GLY A 15 -13.45 3.73 8.20
CA GLY A 15 -12.54 2.69 8.66
C GLY A 15 -12.13 1.68 7.61
N ALA A 16 -12.44 1.93 6.33
CA ALA A 16 -12.06 1.06 5.24
C ALA A 16 -10.69 1.43 4.68
N TYR A 17 -9.95 0.43 4.23
CA TYR A 17 -8.63 0.58 3.61
C TYR A 17 -8.74 0.64 2.11
N LEU A 18 -7.93 1.49 1.49
CA LEU A 18 -7.81 1.58 0.03
C LEU A 18 -6.91 0.47 -0.49
N LEU A 19 -7.46 -0.36 -1.37
CA LEU A 19 -6.69 -1.35 -2.10
C LEU A 19 -6.73 -1.05 -3.58
N LEU A 20 -5.62 -1.35 -4.25
CA LEU A 20 -5.46 -1.17 -5.68
C LEU A 20 -5.35 -2.53 -6.34
N TYR A 21 -5.84 -2.64 -7.59
CA TYR A 21 -5.62 -3.84 -8.40
C TYR A 21 -4.55 -3.52 -9.43
N ARG A 22 -3.46 -4.28 -9.42
CA ARG A 22 -2.39 -4.09 -10.41
C ARG A 22 -2.92 -4.30 -11.81
N GLY A 23 -2.44 -3.48 -12.73
CA GLY A 23 -2.81 -3.61 -14.14
C GLY A 23 -2.31 -4.91 -14.75
N ASP A 24 -2.93 -5.33 -15.84
CA ASP A 24 -2.57 -6.59 -16.50
C ASP A 24 -1.17 -6.54 -17.12
N SER A 25 -0.66 -5.34 -17.42
CA SER A 25 0.69 -5.13 -17.95
C SER A 25 1.73 -4.83 -16.87
N HIS A 26 1.35 -4.87 -15.59
CA HIS A 26 2.29 -4.64 -14.50
C HIS A 26 3.37 -5.73 -14.52
N PRO A 27 4.66 -5.36 -14.38
CA PRO A 27 5.75 -6.35 -14.46
C PRO A 27 5.76 -7.35 -13.31
N ASN A 28 5.14 -7.00 -12.17
CA ASN A 28 5.13 -7.87 -10.99
C ASN A 28 3.69 -8.11 -10.54
N PHE A 29 3.32 -9.37 -10.39
CA PHE A 29 2.02 -9.79 -9.86
C PHE A 29 0.81 -9.11 -10.54
N PRO A 30 0.70 -9.16 -11.88
CA PRO A 30 -0.41 -8.49 -12.56
C PRO A 30 -1.78 -8.99 -12.07
N GLY A 31 -2.71 -8.07 -11.90
CA GLY A 31 -4.07 -8.36 -11.44
C GLY A 31 -4.22 -8.58 -9.94
N HIS A 32 -3.13 -8.66 -9.19
CA HIS A 32 -3.20 -8.87 -7.73
C HIS A 32 -3.56 -7.59 -7.00
N LEU A 33 -4.13 -7.76 -5.80
CA LEU A 33 -4.35 -6.65 -4.87
C LEU A 33 -3.02 -6.08 -4.39
N ASP A 34 -3.00 -4.79 -4.18
CA ASP A 34 -1.80 -4.04 -3.82
C ASP A 34 -2.17 -2.88 -2.90
N PHE A 35 -1.16 -2.37 -2.20
CA PHE A 35 -1.29 -1.17 -1.38
C PHE A 35 -0.51 -0.03 -2.03
N PRO A 36 -0.99 1.21 -1.93
CA PRO A 36 -0.26 2.33 -2.53
C PRO A 36 1.09 2.56 -1.86
N GLY A 37 2.08 2.84 -2.66
CA GLY A 37 3.47 3.03 -2.22
C GLY A 37 4.44 2.45 -3.23
N GLY A 38 5.70 2.36 -2.85
CA GLY A 38 6.72 1.85 -3.77
C GLY A 38 8.10 1.73 -3.16
N GLU A 39 9.08 1.53 -4.04
CA GLU A 39 10.48 1.39 -3.65
C GLU A 39 11.07 2.73 -3.26
N VAL A 40 11.78 2.75 -2.12
CA VAL A 40 12.41 3.96 -1.60
C VAL A 40 13.60 4.35 -2.47
N GLU A 41 13.59 5.58 -2.96
CA GLU A 41 14.70 6.14 -3.72
C GLU A 41 15.86 6.51 -2.78
N SER A 42 17.09 6.50 -3.31
CA SER A 42 18.30 6.67 -2.51
C SER A 42 18.37 8.01 -1.75
N ASN A 43 17.67 9.03 -2.23
CA ASN A 43 17.69 10.36 -1.62
C ASN A 43 16.38 10.74 -0.95
N GLU A 44 15.50 9.76 -0.72
CA GLU A 44 14.21 9.99 -0.08
C GLU A 44 14.11 9.26 1.26
N SER A 45 13.36 9.84 2.21
CA SER A 45 12.94 9.11 3.39
C SER A 45 11.80 8.15 3.01
N CYS A 46 11.55 7.16 3.86
CA CYS A 46 10.43 6.24 3.64
C CYS A 46 9.10 6.97 3.58
N LYS A 47 8.88 7.96 4.45
CA LYS A 47 7.66 8.76 4.44
C LYS A 47 7.52 9.57 3.16
N ALA A 48 8.61 10.17 2.68
CA ALA A 48 8.58 10.96 1.45
C ALA A 48 8.26 10.09 0.25
N THR A 49 8.88 8.92 0.15
CA THR A 49 8.57 7.96 -0.91
C THR A 49 7.10 7.57 -0.88
N THR A 50 6.60 7.21 0.30
CA THR A 50 5.23 6.75 0.47
C THR A 50 4.23 7.83 0.04
N ALA A 51 4.42 9.06 0.51
CA ALA A 51 3.55 10.18 0.14
C ALA A 51 3.58 10.48 -1.35
N ARG A 52 4.77 10.47 -1.96
CA ARG A 52 4.93 10.71 -3.40
C ARG A 52 4.25 9.62 -4.22
N GLU A 53 4.46 8.36 -3.88
CA GLU A 53 3.87 7.23 -4.59
C GLU A 53 2.34 7.22 -4.44
N ILE A 54 1.82 7.53 -3.25
CA ILE A 54 0.37 7.65 -3.05
C ILE A 54 -0.21 8.69 -4.00
N TRP A 55 0.43 9.86 -4.10
CA TRP A 55 0.00 10.91 -5.01
C TRP A 55 0.04 10.44 -6.46
N GLU A 56 1.13 9.81 -6.89
CA GLU A 56 1.28 9.34 -8.26
C GLU A 56 0.26 8.26 -8.62
N GLU A 57 -0.03 7.36 -7.69
CA GLU A 57 -0.87 6.19 -7.94
C GLU A 57 -2.36 6.44 -7.73
N THR A 58 -2.73 7.39 -6.88
CA THR A 58 -4.12 7.58 -6.47
C THR A 58 -4.63 9.02 -6.59
N GLY A 59 -3.73 9.99 -6.71
CA GLY A 59 -4.09 11.40 -6.66
C GLY A 59 -4.43 11.91 -5.27
N ILE A 60 -4.23 11.08 -4.24
CA ILE A 60 -4.50 11.48 -2.85
C ILE A 60 -3.27 12.16 -2.28
N HIS A 61 -3.48 13.32 -1.63
CA HIS A 61 -2.41 14.09 -1.01
C HIS A 61 -2.33 13.75 0.47
N VAL A 62 -1.18 13.24 0.90
CA VAL A 62 -0.95 12.83 2.29
C VAL A 62 0.19 13.67 2.87
N GLN A 63 -0.02 14.22 4.07
CA GLN A 63 1.00 14.94 4.81
C GLN A 63 2.01 13.95 5.39
N LEU A 64 3.31 14.25 5.31
CA LEU A 64 4.35 13.37 5.85
C LEU A 64 4.17 13.08 7.34
N ASN A 65 3.81 14.09 8.11
CA ASN A 65 3.65 13.95 9.55
C ASN A 65 2.37 13.21 9.96
N SER A 66 1.48 12.91 9.01
CA SER A 66 0.29 12.10 9.28
C SER A 66 0.54 10.61 9.12
N LEU A 67 1.69 10.23 8.57
CA LEU A 67 2.04 8.83 8.37
C LEU A 67 2.58 8.24 9.67
N GLU A 68 1.95 7.17 10.13
CA GLU A 68 2.39 6.43 11.32
C GLU A 68 2.94 5.07 10.91
N GLU A 69 4.15 4.76 11.36
CA GLU A 69 4.76 3.46 11.04
C GLU A 69 4.08 2.35 11.84
N LEU A 70 3.59 1.34 11.12
CA LEU A 70 2.95 0.18 11.73
C LEU A 70 3.94 -0.98 11.91
N PHE A 71 4.78 -1.22 10.91
CA PHE A 71 5.86 -2.20 11.04
C PHE A 71 7.03 -1.88 10.11
N ALA A 72 8.18 -2.43 10.46
CA ALA A 72 9.35 -2.48 9.60
C ALA A 72 9.88 -3.91 9.68
N LYS A 73 9.89 -4.63 8.58
CA LYS A 73 10.23 -6.05 8.56
C LYS A 73 11.27 -6.32 7.47
N GLN A 74 12.38 -6.94 7.86
CA GLN A 74 13.45 -7.23 6.91
C GLN A 74 13.50 -8.70 6.56
N HIS A 75 13.59 -8.99 5.26
CA HIS A 75 13.76 -10.32 4.69
C HIS A 75 15.00 -10.30 3.81
N LYS A 76 16.11 -10.85 4.27
CA LYS A 76 17.37 -10.89 3.49
C LYS A 76 17.70 -9.51 2.89
N ASN A 77 17.47 -9.34 1.58
CA ASN A 77 17.85 -8.14 0.84
C ASN A 77 16.69 -7.15 0.67
N VAL A 78 15.55 -7.39 1.28
CA VAL A 78 14.37 -6.54 1.15
C VAL A 78 13.85 -6.15 2.52
N LYS A 79 13.54 -4.88 2.68
CA LYS A 79 12.92 -4.35 3.89
C LYS A 79 11.54 -3.83 3.53
N HIS A 80 10.51 -4.28 4.25
CA HIS A 80 9.15 -3.84 4.08
C HIS A 80 8.77 -2.89 5.21
N ILE A 81 8.32 -1.69 4.86
CA ILE A 81 7.84 -0.70 5.82
C ILE A 81 6.39 -0.38 5.48
N LEU A 82 5.53 -0.44 6.48
CA LEU A 82 4.12 -0.11 6.34
C LEU A 82 3.78 1.09 7.22
N PHE A 83 3.13 2.07 6.61
CA PHE A 83 2.55 3.21 7.31
C PHE A 83 1.03 3.13 7.30
N GLU A 84 0.40 3.84 8.22
CA GLU A 84 -1.03 4.11 8.17
C GLU A 84 -1.24 5.59 7.93
N ALA A 85 -2.18 5.91 7.03
CA ALA A 85 -2.61 7.27 6.78
C ALA A 85 -4.13 7.33 6.97
N ASN A 86 -4.60 8.17 7.89
CA ASN A 86 -6.02 8.35 8.13
C ASN A 86 -6.52 9.57 7.37
N ILE A 87 -7.60 9.39 6.59
CA ILE A 87 -8.22 10.47 5.83
C ILE A 87 -9.62 10.71 6.37
N ASP A 88 -9.90 11.95 6.75
CA ASP A 88 -11.18 12.33 7.35
C ASP A 88 -12.26 12.59 6.31
N LYS A 89 -12.44 11.64 5.39
CA LYS A 89 -13.48 11.66 4.35
C LYS A 89 -13.88 10.23 4.02
N ILE A 90 -15.11 10.05 3.56
CA ILE A 90 -15.59 8.75 3.09
C ILE A 90 -15.40 8.64 1.58
N ASP A 91 -15.91 9.60 0.83
CA ASP A 91 -15.81 9.62 -0.62
C ASP A 91 -14.62 10.45 -1.06
N ILE A 92 -13.51 9.77 -1.32
CA ILE A 92 -12.28 10.42 -1.77
C ILE A 92 -12.10 10.07 -3.24
N PRO A 93 -11.95 11.07 -4.11
CA PRO A 93 -11.65 10.80 -5.52
C PRO A 93 -10.33 10.06 -5.64
N VAL A 94 -10.33 8.95 -6.38
CA VAL A 94 -9.13 8.18 -6.68
C VAL A 94 -8.88 8.25 -8.17
N LYS A 95 -7.71 8.77 -8.54
CA LYS A 95 -7.27 8.85 -9.93
C LYS A 95 -6.09 7.91 -10.12
N LEU A 96 -6.33 6.78 -10.77
CA LEU A 96 -5.32 5.74 -10.94
C LEU A 96 -4.28 6.10 -12.01
N SER A 97 -3.05 5.66 -11.77
CA SER A 97 -2.00 5.66 -12.80
C SER A 97 -2.12 4.40 -13.66
N TRP A 98 -1.25 4.27 -14.66
CA TRP A 98 -1.25 3.11 -15.55
C TRP A 98 -0.92 1.79 -14.83
N GLU A 99 -0.27 1.87 -13.66
CA GLU A 99 0.16 0.69 -12.91
C GLU A 99 -0.99 -0.09 -12.31
N HIS A 100 -2.12 0.57 -12.10
CA HIS A 100 -3.29 -0.04 -11.45
C HIS A 100 -4.54 0.16 -12.31
N LYS A 101 -5.33 -0.90 -12.45
CA LYS A 101 -6.52 -0.87 -13.31
C LYS A 101 -7.82 -0.58 -12.58
N ASN A 102 -7.84 -0.76 -11.26
CA ASN A 102 -9.03 -0.55 -10.45
C ASN A 102 -8.64 -0.35 -8.99
N TYR A 103 -9.60 0.03 -8.17
CA TYR A 103 -9.42 0.17 -6.73
C TYR A 103 -10.70 -0.23 -6.00
N CYS A 104 -10.58 -0.51 -4.71
CA CYS A 104 -11.73 -0.73 -3.84
C CYS A 104 -11.39 -0.30 -2.42
N TRP A 105 -12.43 -0.12 -1.63
CA TRP A 105 -12.30 0.13 -0.20
C TRP A 105 -12.79 -1.11 0.53
N MET A 106 -11.95 -1.67 1.40
CA MET A 106 -12.28 -2.87 2.17
C MET A 106 -12.13 -2.63 3.65
N MET A 107 -13.09 -3.13 4.41
CA MET A 107 -12.91 -3.21 5.86
C MET A 107 -11.89 -4.30 6.17
N ARG A 108 -11.27 -4.20 7.34
CA ARG A 108 -10.25 -5.16 7.76
C ARG A 108 -10.72 -6.61 7.63
N GLU A 109 -11.95 -6.89 8.07
CA GLU A 109 -12.48 -8.26 8.00
C GLU A 109 -12.66 -8.76 6.57
N GLU A 110 -13.13 -7.92 5.66
CA GLU A 110 -13.22 -8.27 4.25
C GLU A 110 -11.85 -8.62 3.68
N LEU A 111 -10.86 -7.80 4.01
CA LEU A 111 -9.50 -8.01 3.52
C LEU A 111 -8.93 -9.33 4.05
N LEU A 112 -9.12 -9.61 5.33
CA LEU A 112 -8.65 -10.86 5.94
C LEU A 112 -9.36 -12.10 5.41
N ASN A 113 -10.62 -11.95 4.94
CA ASN A 113 -11.38 -13.04 4.35
C ASN A 113 -11.12 -13.21 2.84
N THR A 114 -10.39 -12.28 2.23
CA THR A 114 -10.03 -12.38 0.83
C THR A 114 -8.90 -13.40 0.67
N ALA A 115 -9.06 -14.33 -0.26
CA ALA A 115 -8.05 -15.36 -0.49
C ALA A 115 -6.71 -14.76 -0.88
N VAL A 116 -5.64 -15.24 -0.25
CA VAL A 116 -4.28 -14.85 -0.62
C VAL A 116 -3.85 -15.77 -1.76
N PRO A 117 -3.49 -15.23 -2.94
CA PRO A 117 -3.06 -16.06 -4.06
C PRO A 117 -1.81 -16.87 -3.72
N ASN A 118 -1.66 -18.02 -4.34
CA ASN A 118 -0.40 -18.73 -4.32
C ASN A 118 0.66 -17.85 -4.97
N ASN A 119 1.85 -17.80 -4.42
CA ASN A 119 2.93 -16.93 -4.92
C ASN A 119 2.57 -15.45 -4.89
N ALA A 120 1.82 -15.01 -3.87
CA ALA A 120 1.50 -13.60 -3.68
C ALA A 120 2.76 -12.80 -3.39
N ASP A 121 2.67 -11.50 -3.66
CA ASP A 121 3.74 -10.56 -3.30
C ASP A 121 4.06 -10.69 -1.82
N PRO A 122 5.31 -10.94 -1.43
CA PRO A 122 5.70 -11.03 -0.02
C PRO A 122 5.30 -9.81 0.81
N TYR A 123 5.26 -8.63 0.21
CA TYR A 123 4.81 -7.42 0.90
C TYR A 123 3.34 -7.55 1.31
N TYR A 124 2.49 -8.01 0.39
CA TYR A 124 1.08 -8.23 0.65
C TYR A 124 0.89 -9.23 1.80
N VAL A 125 1.66 -10.32 1.78
CA VAL A 125 1.62 -11.34 2.84
C VAL A 125 1.97 -10.74 4.20
N ASP A 126 3.01 -9.91 4.27
CA ASP A 126 3.40 -9.25 5.53
C ASP A 126 2.28 -8.37 6.08
N VAL A 127 1.57 -7.64 5.21
CA VAL A 127 0.46 -6.79 5.64
C VAL A 127 -0.70 -7.63 6.19
N ILE A 128 -1.06 -8.70 5.48
CA ILE A 128 -2.13 -9.59 5.93
C ILE A 128 -1.77 -10.24 7.28
N ASP A 129 -0.55 -10.69 7.43
CA ASP A 129 -0.07 -11.26 8.70
C ASP A 129 -0.17 -10.24 9.85
N TYR A 130 0.23 -9.00 9.58
CA TYR A 130 0.13 -7.92 10.56
C TYR A 130 -1.32 -7.65 10.98
N LEU A 131 -2.21 -7.55 10.01
CA LEU A 131 -3.61 -7.25 10.26
C LEU A 131 -4.33 -8.41 10.98
N GLY A 132 -3.90 -9.64 10.76
CA GLY A 132 -4.49 -10.83 11.36
C GLY A 132 -3.92 -11.20 12.72
N ALA A 133 -2.88 -10.52 13.15
CA ALA A 133 -2.20 -10.84 14.42
C ALA A 133 -3.02 -10.40 15.64
#